data_39c584f9fe414e289a66935e898a338a
#
_entry.id   39c584f9fe414e289a66935e898a338a
#
_cell.length_a   1.000
_cell.length_b   1.000
_cell.length_c   1.000
_cell.angle_alpha   90.00
_cell.angle_beta   90.00
_cell.angle_gamma   90.00
#
_symmetry.space_group_name_H-M   'P 1'
#
loop_
_entity.id
_entity.type
_entity.pdbx_description
1 polymer ?
#
loop_
_entity_poly.entity_id
_entity_poly.type
_entity_poly.pdbx_seq_one_letter_code
_entity_poly.pdbx_strand_id
1 'polypeptide(L)'
;ANWFIANSNLFAAIADRQVCMIARWLVVALLLAGCGGGGGAQKFNGVDITGANYARDFALTDHTGAKRTLADYRGKVVAIFFGFTQCPDVCPTTLNDLAQVKKRLGKDGERLQVIFITVDPERDSQAVLERYVPAFDPSFVALYGSAEQTAATAKEFKVFYQKVAGKTATSYSIDHTAGTYVIDREGRARLFVKHGEGVEPLVADLKRLLS
;
A
#
# COMPACT_ATOMS: atom_id res chain seq x y z
N ALA A 1 67.74 -51.65 -11.01
CA ALA A 1 66.68 -51.23 -11.98
C ALA A 1 65.30 -50.97 -11.37
N ASN A 2 65.10 -51.33 -10.06
CA ASN A 2 63.73 -51.19 -9.44
C ASN A 2 63.43 -49.93 -8.62
N TRP A 3 64.39 -49.02 -8.56
CA TRP A 3 64.20 -47.78 -7.75
C TRP A 3 63.51 -46.65 -8.52
N PHE A 4 63.57 -46.63 -9.87
CA PHE A 4 62.97 -45.60 -10.72
C PHE A 4 61.46 -45.78 -10.94
N ILE A 5 60.92 -46.97 -10.81
CA ILE A 5 59.50 -47.26 -11.08
C ILE A 5 58.62 -46.91 -9.85
N ALA A 6 59.18 -46.95 -8.63
CA ALA A 6 58.45 -46.65 -7.41
C ALA A 6 58.18 -45.16 -7.23
N ASN A 7 59.00 -44.27 -7.81
CA ASN A 7 58.89 -42.83 -7.63
C ASN A 7 57.89 -42.17 -8.60
N SER A 8 57.62 -42.76 -9.77
CA SER A 8 56.69 -42.20 -10.76
C SER A 8 55.24 -42.34 -10.32
N ASN A 9 54.88 -43.37 -9.56
CA ASN A 9 53.54 -43.58 -9.08
C ASN A 9 53.16 -42.68 -7.87
N LEU A 10 54.16 -42.22 -7.10
CA LEU A 10 53.93 -41.33 -5.95
C LEU A 10 53.65 -39.89 -6.40
N PHE A 11 54.31 -39.40 -7.45
CA PHE A 11 54.06 -38.11 -8.01
C PHE A 11 52.72 -38.00 -8.72
N ALA A 12 52.29 -39.03 -9.41
CA ALA A 12 50.98 -39.10 -10.06
C ALA A 12 49.80 -39.05 -9.02
N ALA A 13 49.98 -39.75 -7.90
CA ALA A 13 48.97 -39.81 -6.84
C ALA A 13 48.84 -38.47 -6.07
N ILE A 14 49.92 -37.68 -5.97
CA ILE A 14 49.90 -36.39 -5.31
C ILE A 14 49.24 -35.33 -6.22
N ALA A 15 49.56 -35.36 -7.54
CA ALA A 15 48.94 -34.45 -8.51
C ALA A 15 47.42 -34.62 -8.61
N ASP A 16 46.92 -35.84 -8.57
CA ASP A 16 45.49 -36.14 -8.67
C ASP A 16 44.69 -35.66 -7.43
N ARG A 17 45.31 -35.76 -6.24
CA ARG A 17 44.71 -35.26 -5.00
C ARG A 17 44.65 -33.73 -4.97
N GLN A 18 45.65 -33.01 -5.51
CA GLN A 18 45.65 -31.57 -5.54
C GLN A 18 44.64 -31.01 -6.54
N VAL A 19 44.51 -31.62 -7.71
CA VAL A 19 43.50 -31.22 -8.72
C VAL A 19 42.07 -31.45 -8.18
N CYS A 20 41.85 -32.54 -7.48
CA CYS A 20 40.55 -32.84 -6.89
C CYS A 20 40.17 -31.87 -5.76
N MET A 21 41.13 -31.41 -4.95
CA MET A 21 40.89 -30.43 -3.91
C MET A 21 40.60 -29.02 -4.50
N ILE A 22 41.34 -28.59 -5.51
CA ILE A 22 41.12 -27.34 -6.19
C ILE A 22 39.77 -27.30 -6.89
N ALA A 23 39.37 -28.38 -7.55
CA ALA A 23 38.05 -28.52 -8.16
C ALA A 23 36.90 -28.43 -7.12
N ARG A 24 37.09 -29.05 -5.94
CA ARG A 24 36.09 -28.91 -4.83
C ARG A 24 35.97 -27.53 -4.28
N TRP A 25 37.07 -26.76 -4.16
CA TRP A 25 37.06 -25.36 -3.72
C TRP A 25 36.43 -24.44 -4.75
N LEU A 26 36.65 -24.67 -6.06
CA LEU A 26 36.04 -23.90 -7.14
C LEU A 26 34.51 -24.11 -7.21
N VAL A 27 34.03 -25.36 -6.99
CA VAL A 27 32.58 -25.65 -6.94
C VAL A 27 31.92 -24.99 -5.73
N VAL A 28 32.58 -24.98 -4.56
CA VAL A 28 32.06 -24.31 -3.36
C VAL A 28 32.06 -22.79 -3.54
N ALA A 29 33.08 -22.22 -4.20
CA ALA A 29 33.11 -20.78 -4.48
C ALA A 29 32.03 -20.34 -5.48
N LEU A 30 31.68 -21.16 -6.47
CA LEU A 30 30.59 -20.88 -7.41
C LEU A 30 29.20 -20.93 -6.74
N LEU A 31 29.03 -21.76 -5.71
CA LEU A 31 27.74 -21.87 -4.98
C LEU A 31 27.52 -20.71 -4.01
N LEU A 32 28.56 -19.99 -3.60
CA LEU A 32 28.47 -18.83 -2.71
C LEU A 32 28.22 -17.50 -3.48
N ALA A 33 28.43 -17.47 -4.79
CA ALA A 33 28.20 -16.27 -5.61
C ALA A 33 26.72 -16.05 -5.99
N GLY A 34 25.82 -16.97 -5.63
CA GLY A 34 24.40 -16.96 -6.02
C GLY A 34 23.45 -16.19 -5.11
N CYS A 35 23.86 -15.65 -3.96
CA CYS A 35 22.97 -14.95 -3.01
C CYS A 35 23.19 -13.44 -2.94
N GLY A 36 23.54 -12.80 -4.06
CA GLY A 36 23.72 -11.35 -4.17
C GLY A 36 22.59 -10.63 -4.92
N GLY A 37 21.39 -11.17 -4.94
CA GLY A 37 20.19 -10.47 -5.42
C GLY A 37 19.66 -9.48 -4.37
N GLY A 38 20.47 -8.47 -4.02
CA GLY A 38 19.99 -7.29 -3.30
C GLY A 38 19.07 -6.51 -4.22
N GLY A 39 17.79 -6.88 -4.29
CA GLY A 39 16.75 -6.00 -4.77
C GLY A 39 16.79 -4.76 -3.87
N GLY A 40 17.44 -3.68 -4.34
CA GLY A 40 17.42 -2.40 -3.66
C GLY A 40 15.95 -2.09 -3.38
N ALA A 41 15.58 -1.97 -2.11
CA ALA A 41 14.23 -1.64 -1.71
C ALA A 41 13.87 -0.35 -2.46
N GLN A 42 12.95 -0.46 -3.44
CA GLN A 42 12.54 0.68 -4.25
C GLN A 42 11.91 1.69 -3.31
N LYS A 43 12.61 2.81 -3.08
CA LYS A 43 12.15 3.85 -2.17
C LYS A 43 10.89 4.47 -2.74
N PHE A 44 9.79 4.37 -2.02
CA PHE A 44 8.55 5.07 -2.32
C PHE A 44 8.69 6.57 -2.00
N ASN A 45 7.83 7.39 -2.63
CA ASN A 45 7.73 8.82 -2.30
C ASN A 45 6.90 9.00 -1.03
N GLY A 46 5.79 8.27 -0.91
CA GLY A 46 5.00 8.21 0.32
C GLY A 46 5.72 7.46 1.44
N VAL A 47 5.22 7.63 2.66
CA VAL A 47 5.75 6.94 3.84
C VAL A 47 5.49 5.44 3.72
N ASP A 48 6.55 4.64 3.65
CA ASP A 48 6.45 3.17 3.62
C ASP A 48 6.01 2.65 4.99
N ILE A 49 4.84 2.01 5.03
CA ILE A 49 4.26 1.37 6.21
C ILE A 49 4.15 -0.15 6.04
N THR A 50 4.93 -0.73 5.12
CA THR A 50 4.94 -2.17 4.89
C THR A 50 5.24 -2.94 6.18
N GLY A 51 4.42 -3.95 6.48
CA GLY A 51 4.55 -4.72 7.72
C GLY A 51 3.82 -4.11 8.93
N ALA A 52 3.13 -2.99 8.76
CA ALA A 52 2.30 -2.41 9.80
C ALA A 52 1.22 -3.40 10.28
N ASN A 53 0.99 -3.43 11.60
CA ASN A 53 -0.03 -4.27 12.23
C ASN A 53 -1.39 -3.55 12.36
N TYR A 54 -1.65 -2.54 11.53
CA TYR A 54 -2.88 -1.75 11.47
C TYR A 54 -3.25 -1.52 9.98
N ALA A 55 -4.38 -0.86 9.73
CA ALA A 55 -4.93 -0.62 8.39
C ALA A 55 -5.18 -1.93 7.62
N ARG A 56 -5.75 -2.94 8.31
CA ARG A 56 -5.88 -4.30 7.80
C ARG A 56 -7.27 -4.63 7.29
N ASP A 57 -8.32 -4.00 7.86
CA ASP A 57 -9.70 -4.26 7.47
C ASP A 57 -10.66 -3.17 7.94
N PHE A 58 -11.87 -3.20 7.38
CA PHE A 58 -13.04 -2.44 7.81
C PHE A 58 -14.30 -3.28 7.57
N ALA A 59 -15.39 -2.95 8.27
CA ALA A 59 -16.72 -3.53 8.05
C ALA A 59 -17.75 -2.41 8.04
N LEU A 60 -18.01 -1.85 6.86
CA LEU A 60 -18.84 -0.66 6.66
C LEU A 60 -19.90 -0.91 5.57
N THR A 61 -20.72 0.10 5.30
CA THR A 61 -21.72 0.08 4.22
C THR A 61 -21.30 1.06 3.15
N ASP A 62 -21.40 0.69 1.87
CA ASP A 62 -21.12 1.64 0.79
C ASP A 62 -22.33 2.53 0.47
N HIS A 63 -22.09 3.57 -0.33
CA HIS A 63 -23.13 4.52 -0.74
C HIS A 63 -24.25 3.90 -1.59
N THR A 64 -24.13 2.64 -2.03
CA THR A 64 -25.19 1.88 -2.68
C THR A 64 -26.02 1.04 -1.70
N GLY A 65 -25.61 0.99 -0.42
CA GLY A 65 -26.25 0.21 0.64
C GLY A 65 -25.66 -1.19 0.84
N ALA A 66 -24.63 -1.58 0.07
CA ALA A 66 -23.99 -2.88 0.21
C ALA A 66 -22.97 -2.89 1.35
N LYS A 67 -22.92 -3.99 2.11
CA LYS A 67 -21.88 -4.22 3.12
C LYS A 67 -20.55 -4.48 2.43
N ARG A 68 -19.48 -3.86 2.95
CA ARG A 68 -18.12 -3.95 2.40
C ARG A 68 -17.09 -4.20 3.47
N THR A 69 -16.10 -4.98 3.08
CA THR A 69 -14.84 -5.22 3.80
C THR A 69 -13.66 -4.95 2.87
N LEU A 70 -12.45 -4.89 3.37
CA LEU A 70 -11.28 -4.73 2.53
C LEU A 70 -11.09 -5.94 1.58
N ALA A 71 -11.54 -7.13 1.97
CA ALA A 71 -11.47 -8.34 1.17
C ALA A 71 -12.22 -8.25 -0.16
N ASP A 72 -13.28 -7.43 -0.25
CA ASP A 72 -14.08 -7.23 -1.47
C ASP A 72 -13.26 -6.54 -2.59
N TYR A 73 -12.13 -5.94 -2.26
CA TYR A 73 -11.26 -5.22 -3.18
C TYR A 73 -9.95 -5.95 -3.51
N ARG A 74 -9.83 -7.23 -3.13
CA ARG A 74 -8.66 -8.06 -3.48
C ARG A 74 -8.40 -8.05 -4.99
N GLY A 75 -7.12 -8.04 -5.36
CA GLY A 75 -6.68 -7.95 -6.75
C GLY A 75 -6.58 -6.50 -7.27
N LYS A 76 -7.08 -5.51 -6.54
CA LYS A 76 -6.89 -4.09 -6.81
C LYS A 76 -5.92 -3.45 -5.81
N VAL A 77 -5.24 -2.41 -6.22
CA VAL A 77 -4.61 -1.47 -5.29
C VAL A 77 -5.73 -0.56 -4.76
N VAL A 78 -5.76 -0.35 -3.45
CA VAL A 78 -6.83 0.45 -2.81
C VAL A 78 -6.23 1.69 -2.18
N ALA A 79 -6.74 2.87 -2.54
CA ALA A 79 -6.42 4.15 -1.90
C ALA A 79 -7.58 4.55 -0.98
N ILE A 80 -7.34 4.57 0.34
CA ILE A 80 -8.35 4.86 1.35
C ILE A 80 -8.07 6.23 1.96
N PHE A 81 -9.06 7.13 1.88
CA PHE A 81 -9.01 8.45 2.46
C PHE A 81 -10.18 8.65 3.45
N PHE A 82 -9.85 9.12 4.66
CA PHE A 82 -10.83 9.46 5.68
C PHE A 82 -11.15 10.95 5.61
N GLY A 83 -12.42 11.30 5.66
CA GLY A 83 -12.86 12.69 5.54
C GLY A 83 -14.34 12.88 5.85
N PHE A 84 -14.89 14.04 5.49
CA PHE A 84 -16.31 14.34 5.61
C PHE A 84 -16.75 15.32 4.51
N THR A 85 -18.03 15.26 4.13
CA THR A 85 -18.50 15.99 2.93
C THR A 85 -18.54 17.51 3.10
N GLN A 86 -18.64 18.01 4.34
CA GLN A 86 -18.64 19.43 4.65
C GLN A 86 -17.23 20.02 4.93
N CYS A 87 -16.18 19.27 4.62
CA CYS A 87 -14.80 19.77 4.66
C CYS A 87 -14.61 20.79 3.53
N PRO A 88 -14.18 22.03 3.85
CA PRO A 88 -14.17 23.10 2.83
C PRO A 88 -12.99 23.01 1.85
N ASP A 89 -11.92 22.26 2.16
CA ASP A 89 -10.67 22.32 1.39
C ASP A 89 -9.99 20.96 1.22
N VAL A 90 -9.47 20.36 2.28
CA VAL A 90 -8.60 19.16 2.23
C VAL A 90 -9.28 17.97 1.55
N CYS A 91 -10.57 17.70 1.87
CA CYS A 91 -11.26 16.53 1.34
C CYS A 91 -11.53 16.63 -0.17
N PRO A 92 -12.15 17.74 -0.70
CA PRO A 92 -12.37 17.85 -2.13
C PRO A 92 -11.04 17.91 -2.92
N THR A 93 -10.01 18.57 -2.38
CA THR A 93 -8.68 18.62 -3.02
C THR A 93 -8.07 17.23 -3.12
N THR A 94 -8.09 16.44 -2.04
CA THR A 94 -7.54 15.08 -2.05
C THR A 94 -8.30 14.15 -3.01
N LEU A 95 -9.63 14.22 -3.05
CA LEU A 95 -10.43 13.43 -3.99
C LEU A 95 -10.17 13.81 -5.44
N ASN A 96 -10.01 15.11 -5.74
CA ASN A 96 -9.60 15.59 -7.05
C ASN A 96 -8.21 15.07 -7.46
N ASP A 97 -7.24 15.10 -6.53
CA ASP A 97 -5.91 14.58 -6.80
C ASP A 97 -5.95 13.08 -7.09
N LEU A 98 -6.72 12.31 -6.33
CA LEU A 98 -6.92 10.88 -6.57
C LEU A 98 -7.60 10.59 -7.91
N ALA A 99 -8.54 11.44 -8.35
CA ALA A 99 -9.15 11.33 -9.69
C ALA A 99 -8.12 11.61 -10.80
N GLN A 100 -7.26 12.63 -10.61
CA GLN A 100 -6.16 12.90 -11.53
C GLN A 100 -5.14 11.75 -11.57
N VAL A 101 -4.77 11.19 -10.41
CA VAL A 101 -3.90 10.01 -10.30
C VAL A 101 -4.46 8.85 -11.11
N LYS A 102 -5.75 8.52 -10.90
CA LYS A 102 -6.42 7.45 -11.64
C LYS A 102 -6.39 7.69 -13.15
N LYS A 103 -6.68 8.91 -13.60
CA LYS A 103 -6.61 9.30 -15.01
C LYS A 103 -5.20 9.16 -15.59
N ARG A 104 -4.14 9.54 -14.85
CA ARG A 104 -2.75 9.45 -15.30
C ARG A 104 -2.20 8.03 -15.32
N LEU A 105 -2.78 7.12 -14.54
CA LEU A 105 -2.49 5.69 -14.61
C LEU A 105 -3.02 5.05 -15.91
N GLY A 106 -3.94 5.70 -16.61
CA GLY A 106 -4.54 5.16 -17.85
C GLY A 106 -5.25 3.83 -17.59
N LYS A 107 -4.91 2.79 -18.35
CA LYS A 107 -5.50 1.45 -18.18
C LYS A 107 -5.26 0.84 -16.78
N ASP A 108 -4.12 1.13 -16.18
CA ASP A 108 -3.83 0.67 -14.82
C ASP A 108 -4.74 1.35 -13.77
N GLY A 109 -5.33 2.50 -14.07
CA GLY A 109 -6.32 3.16 -13.23
C GLY A 109 -7.58 2.32 -12.98
N GLU A 110 -7.92 1.36 -13.84
CA GLU A 110 -9.02 0.41 -13.61
C GLU A 110 -8.72 -0.57 -12.47
N ARG A 111 -7.44 -0.79 -12.19
CA ARG A 111 -6.93 -1.64 -11.11
C ARG A 111 -6.73 -0.87 -9.80
N LEU A 112 -6.97 0.45 -9.80
CA LEU A 112 -7.00 1.30 -8.61
C LEU A 112 -8.44 1.49 -8.15
N GLN A 113 -8.72 1.17 -6.89
CA GLN A 113 -9.97 1.52 -6.22
C GLN A 113 -9.72 2.65 -5.23
N VAL A 114 -10.44 3.75 -5.37
CA VAL A 114 -10.46 4.82 -4.37
C VAL A 114 -11.65 4.63 -3.46
N ILE A 115 -11.41 4.72 -2.17
CA ILE A 115 -12.41 4.59 -1.11
C ILE A 115 -12.35 5.82 -0.22
N PHE A 116 -13.47 6.49 -0.07
CA PHE A 116 -13.69 7.55 0.91
C PHE A 116 -14.44 6.97 2.10
N ILE A 117 -13.90 7.11 3.31
CA ILE A 117 -14.55 6.68 4.55
C ILE A 117 -14.94 7.92 5.33
N THR A 118 -16.25 8.13 5.54
CA THR A 118 -16.66 9.28 6.34
C THR A 118 -16.34 9.12 7.82
N VAL A 119 -15.88 10.22 8.42
CA VAL A 119 -15.71 10.37 9.87
C VAL A 119 -16.85 11.17 10.50
N ASP A 120 -17.88 11.50 9.70
CA ASP A 120 -19.07 12.26 10.13
C ASP A 120 -20.38 11.55 9.77
N PRO A 121 -20.67 10.39 10.35
CA PRO A 121 -21.86 9.63 10.01
C PRO A 121 -23.17 10.33 10.37
N GLU A 122 -23.12 11.41 11.15
CA GLU A 122 -24.31 12.19 11.51
C GLU A 122 -24.80 13.06 10.36
N ARG A 123 -23.89 13.66 9.59
CA ARG A 123 -24.21 14.56 8.45
C ARG A 123 -24.08 13.86 7.10
N ASP A 124 -23.17 12.90 6.98
CA ASP A 124 -22.87 12.22 5.74
C ASP A 124 -23.75 10.96 5.58
N SER A 125 -25.03 11.21 5.32
CA SER A 125 -25.98 10.11 5.02
C SER A 125 -25.62 9.39 3.72
N GLN A 126 -26.16 8.18 3.51
CA GLN A 126 -26.01 7.44 2.26
C GLN A 126 -26.33 8.31 1.03
N ALA A 127 -27.46 9.02 1.05
CA ALA A 127 -27.90 9.89 -0.05
C ALA A 127 -26.98 11.09 -0.30
N VAL A 128 -26.26 11.58 0.71
CA VAL A 128 -25.23 12.62 0.58
C VAL A 128 -23.99 12.03 -0.09
N LEU A 129 -23.52 10.90 0.40
CA LEU A 129 -22.33 10.22 -0.12
C LEU A 129 -22.48 9.73 -1.56
N GLU A 130 -23.68 9.23 -1.92
CA GLU A 130 -24.04 8.79 -3.27
C GLU A 130 -23.89 9.92 -4.32
N ARG A 131 -24.09 11.17 -3.92
CA ARG A 131 -23.93 12.33 -4.80
C ARG A 131 -22.52 12.94 -4.72
N TYR A 132 -21.90 12.90 -3.55
CA TYR A 132 -20.65 13.59 -3.31
C TYR A 132 -19.46 12.87 -3.96
N VAL A 133 -19.25 11.59 -3.69
CA VAL A 133 -18.02 10.90 -4.10
C VAL A 133 -17.98 10.59 -5.61
N PRO A 134 -19.08 10.15 -6.27
CA PRO A 134 -19.06 9.94 -7.71
C PRO A 134 -18.90 11.21 -8.54
N ALA A 135 -19.09 12.41 -7.96
CA ALA A 135 -18.82 13.67 -8.63
C ALA A 135 -17.34 13.88 -8.96
N PHE A 136 -16.42 13.24 -8.26
CA PHE A 136 -14.98 13.27 -8.56
C PHE A 136 -14.58 12.20 -9.58
N ASP A 137 -15.06 10.97 -9.41
CA ASP A 137 -14.92 9.87 -10.37
C ASP A 137 -16.04 8.84 -10.10
N PRO A 138 -16.79 8.41 -11.11
CA PRO A 138 -17.92 7.48 -10.95
C PRO A 138 -17.54 6.12 -10.34
N SER A 139 -16.28 5.73 -10.38
CA SER A 139 -15.79 4.47 -9.81
C SER A 139 -15.38 4.57 -8.35
N PHE A 140 -15.38 5.78 -7.77
CA PHE A 140 -15.05 5.97 -6.37
C PHE A 140 -16.16 5.42 -5.48
N VAL A 141 -15.77 4.85 -4.35
CA VAL A 141 -16.69 4.29 -3.38
C VAL A 141 -16.62 5.10 -2.09
N ALA A 142 -17.79 5.53 -1.59
CA ALA A 142 -17.91 6.08 -0.24
C ALA A 142 -18.40 5.02 0.71
N LEU A 143 -17.81 4.97 1.91
CA LEU A 143 -18.20 4.06 2.98
C LEU A 143 -18.65 4.86 4.21
N TYR A 144 -19.68 4.34 4.87
CA TYR A 144 -20.22 4.88 6.13
C TYR A 144 -20.62 3.74 7.07
N GLY A 145 -20.81 4.07 8.33
CA GLY A 145 -21.29 3.14 9.35
C GLY A 145 -21.92 3.88 10.50
N SER A 146 -22.28 3.16 11.59
CA SER A 146 -22.65 3.80 12.85
C SER A 146 -21.45 4.57 13.45
N ALA A 147 -21.70 5.38 14.46
CA ALA A 147 -20.63 6.07 15.20
C ALA A 147 -19.59 5.07 15.74
N GLU A 148 -20.06 3.93 16.26
CA GLU A 148 -19.21 2.86 16.80
C GLU A 148 -18.38 2.19 15.69
N GLN A 149 -18.98 1.90 14.53
CA GLN A 149 -18.28 1.33 13.38
C GLN A 149 -17.23 2.30 12.83
N THR A 150 -17.57 3.57 12.74
CA THR A 150 -16.65 4.64 12.33
C THR A 150 -15.48 4.73 13.30
N ALA A 151 -15.73 4.75 14.59
CA ALA A 151 -14.69 4.80 15.63
C ALA A 151 -13.78 3.55 15.59
N ALA A 152 -14.36 2.36 15.44
CA ALA A 152 -13.61 1.11 15.33
C ALA A 152 -12.69 1.11 14.08
N THR A 153 -13.21 1.56 12.94
CA THR A 153 -12.45 1.66 11.69
C THR A 153 -11.35 2.71 11.80
N ALA A 154 -11.63 3.89 12.32
CA ALA A 154 -10.63 4.93 12.54
C ALA A 154 -9.50 4.44 13.48
N LYS A 155 -9.83 3.71 14.55
CA LYS A 155 -8.85 3.08 15.44
C LYS A 155 -7.99 2.04 14.72
N GLU A 156 -8.57 1.17 13.89
CA GLU A 156 -7.83 0.17 13.10
C GLU A 156 -6.86 0.84 12.12
N PHE A 157 -7.23 1.97 11.54
CA PHE A 157 -6.37 2.75 10.64
C PHE A 157 -5.49 3.78 11.37
N LYS A 158 -5.56 3.88 12.70
CA LYS A 158 -4.87 4.92 13.49
C LYS A 158 -5.18 6.34 13.03
N VAL A 159 -6.40 6.55 12.56
CA VAL A 159 -6.92 7.85 12.16
C VAL A 159 -7.43 8.57 13.40
N PHE A 160 -6.89 9.74 13.68
CA PHE A 160 -7.45 10.69 14.62
C PHE A 160 -8.58 11.45 13.96
N TYR A 161 -9.69 11.68 14.67
CA TYR A 161 -10.71 12.64 14.28
C TYR A 161 -11.42 13.20 15.52
N GLN A 162 -11.79 14.48 15.47
CA GLN A 162 -12.44 15.17 16.58
C GLN A 162 -13.35 16.28 16.06
N LYS A 163 -14.57 16.37 16.59
CA LYS A 163 -15.44 17.51 16.34
C LYS A 163 -14.91 18.79 16.99
N VAL A 164 -14.89 19.86 16.23
CA VAL A 164 -14.50 21.20 16.67
C VAL A 164 -15.70 22.12 16.53
N ALA A 165 -16.13 22.74 17.63
CA ALA A 165 -17.27 23.65 17.63
C ALA A 165 -17.09 24.79 16.62
N GLY A 166 -18.11 25.06 15.84
CA GLY A 166 -18.15 26.16 14.90
C GLY A 166 -18.62 27.46 15.54
N LYS A 167 -18.95 28.45 14.68
CA LYS A 167 -19.38 29.78 15.12
C LYS A 167 -20.81 29.83 15.67
N THR A 168 -21.65 28.83 15.42
CA THR A 168 -23.02 28.72 15.94
C THR A 168 -23.16 27.45 16.77
N ALA A 169 -24.20 27.40 17.63
CA ALA A 169 -24.45 26.26 18.52
C ALA A 169 -24.64 24.92 17.79
N THR A 170 -25.02 24.95 16.51
CA THR A 170 -25.30 23.76 15.69
C THR A 170 -24.23 23.50 14.62
N SER A 171 -23.27 24.42 14.45
CA SER A 171 -22.18 24.25 13.47
C SER A 171 -20.96 23.61 14.10
N TYR A 172 -20.32 22.70 13.36
CA TYR A 172 -19.02 22.15 13.74
C TYR A 172 -18.21 21.77 12.50
N SER A 173 -16.90 21.71 12.67
CA SER A 173 -15.96 21.08 11.76
C SER A 173 -15.41 19.79 12.39
N ILE A 174 -14.59 19.05 11.64
CA ILE A 174 -13.88 17.88 12.16
C ILE A 174 -12.40 18.01 11.81
N ASP A 175 -11.58 18.04 12.84
CA ASP A 175 -10.15 17.84 12.67
C ASP A 175 -9.89 16.35 12.51
N HIS A 176 -9.16 15.96 11.48
CA HIS A 176 -8.85 14.56 11.25
C HIS A 176 -7.47 14.38 10.60
N THR A 177 -6.92 13.18 10.70
CA THR A 177 -5.70 12.79 10.00
C THR A 177 -5.90 12.96 8.48
N ALA A 178 -5.14 13.87 7.88
CA ALA A 178 -5.19 14.17 6.45
C ALA A 178 -4.13 13.36 5.68
N GLY A 179 -4.50 12.15 5.25
CA GLY A 179 -3.63 11.30 4.45
C GLY A 179 -4.38 10.11 3.86
N THR A 180 -3.80 9.55 2.82
CA THR A 180 -4.33 8.43 2.06
C THR A 180 -3.52 7.16 2.39
N TYR A 181 -4.19 6.11 2.82
CA TYR A 181 -3.60 4.79 2.96
C TYR A 181 -3.63 4.07 1.62
N VAL A 182 -2.51 3.49 1.22
CA VAL A 182 -2.43 2.66 0.02
C VAL A 182 -2.23 1.21 0.43
N ILE A 183 -3.16 0.38 0.00
CA ILE A 183 -3.22 -1.05 0.26
C ILE A 183 -2.89 -1.77 -1.05
N ASP A 184 -2.04 -2.81 -1.01
CA ASP A 184 -1.69 -3.57 -2.20
C ASP A 184 -2.79 -4.56 -2.62
N ARG A 185 -2.56 -5.25 -3.73
CA ARG A 185 -3.50 -6.20 -4.34
C ARG A 185 -3.79 -7.41 -3.44
N GLU A 186 -2.90 -7.71 -2.52
CA GLU A 186 -3.04 -8.76 -1.51
C GLU A 186 -3.71 -8.26 -0.23
N GLY A 187 -4.12 -6.98 -0.18
CA GLY A 187 -4.79 -6.37 0.97
C GLY A 187 -3.86 -6.01 2.12
N ARG A 188 -2.58 -5.75 1.85
CA ARG A 188 -1.59 -5.35 2.85
C ARG A 188 -1.35 -3.85 2.78
N ALA A 189 -1.28 -3.19 3.92
CA ALA A 189 -0.91 -1.78 4.00
C ALA A 189 0.53 -1.58 3.49
N ARG A 190 0.71 -0.62 2.57
CA ARG A 190 1.99 -0.36 1.94
C ARG A 190 2.46 1.08 2.13
N LEU A 191 1.60 2.07 1.93
CA LEU A 191 1.99 3.46 2.01
C LEU A 191 0.97 4.28 2.82
N PHE A 192 1.47 5.32 3.45
CA PHE A 192 0.71 6.45 3.93
C PHE A 192 1.19 7.71 3.19
N VAL A 193 0.31 8.33 2.42
CA VAL A 193 0.58 9.50 1.59
C VAL A 193 -0.08 10.70 2.26
N LYS A 194 0.70 11.69 2.68
CA LYS A 194 0.17 12.88 3.32
C LYS A 194 -0.55 13.77 2.30
N HIS A 195 -1.54 14.51 2.77
CA HIS A 195 -2.16 15.54 1.93
C HIS A 195 -1.10 16.54 1.40
N GLY A 196 -1.19 16.90 0.13
CA GLY A 196 -0.29 17.87 -0.51
C GLY A 196 1.03 17.30 -1.04
N GLU A 197 1.28 15.99 -0.99
CA GLU A 197 2.49 15.39 -1.60
C GLU A 197 2.45 15.39 -3.15
N GLY A 198 1.29 15.69 -3.74
CA GLY A 198 1.12 15.87 -5.18
C GLY A 198 0.76 14.58 -5.94
N VAL A 199 0.28 14.79 -7.16
CA VAL A 199 -0.23 13.72 -8.03
C VAL A 199 0.88 12.83 -8.59
N GLU A 200 1.97 13.42 -9.11
CA GLU A 200 3.03 12.67 -9.79
C GLU A 200 3.77 11.68 -8.89
N PRO A 201 4.19 12.07 -7.66
CA PRO A 201 4.81 11.12 -6.73
C PRO A 201 3.90 9.91 -6.45
N LEU A 202 2.60 10.13 -6.24
CA LEU A 202 1.64 9.06 -5.99
C LEU A 202 1.43 8.17 -7.23
N VAL A 203 1.38 8.73 -8.45
CA VAL A 203 1.33 7.96 -9.70
C VAL A 203 2.55 7.05 -9.82
N ALA A 204 3.76 7.56 -9.52
CA ALA A 204 4.98 6.76 -9.56
C ALA A 204 4.94 5.59 -8.57
N ASP A 205 4.46 5.83 -7.35
CA ASP A 205 4.35 4.80 -6.32
C ASP A 205 3.30 3.74 -6.67
N LEU A 206 2.13 4.17 -7.16
CA LEU A 206 1.06 3.25 -7.56
C LEU A 206 1.45 2.37 -8.75
N LYS A 207 2.18 2.90 -9.74
CA LYS A 207 2.71 2.08 -10.84
C LYS A 207 3.56 0.91 -10.36
N ARG A 208 4.36 1.11 -9.30
CA ARG A 208 5.17 0.04 -8.69
C ARG A 208 4.33 -1.01 -7.97
N LEU A 209 3.21 -0.60 -7.37
CA LEU A 209 2.29 -1.53 -6.69
C LEU A 209 1.35 -2.26 -7.66
N LEU A 210 1.18 -1.72 -8.87
CA LEU A 210 0.34 -2.27 -9.94
C LEU A 210 1.12 -3.18 -10.90
N SER A 211 2.47 -3.07 -10.92
CA SER A 211 3.38 -3.97 -11.68
C SER A 211 3.50 -5.41 -11.10
#